data_24b1ae1d192f8cae0518228a61b048e5
#
_entry.id   24b1ae1d192f8cae0518228a61b048e5
#
_cell.length_a   1.000
_cell.length_b   1.000
_cell.length_c   1.000
_cell.angle_alpha   90.00
_cell.angle_beta   90.00
_cell.angle_gamma   90.00
#
_symmetry.space_group_name_H-M   'P 1'
#
loop_
_entity.id
_entity.type
_entity.pdbx_description
1 polymer ?
#
loop_
_entity_poly.entity_id
_entity_poly.type
_entity_poly.pdbx_seq_one_letter_code
_entity_poly.pdbx_strand_id
1 'polypeptide(L)'
;NCRIYSGLLEETSADTLKNIAHQIRQTDSSSIIVIGSAYEGKASLVVGLGNQAAGSGHLNAVEIIKAVSGEINGGGGGQPFLATAGGKNPEGLPGAVARAVEMAKKML
;
A
#
# COMPACT_ATOMS: atom_id res chain seq x y z
N ASN A 1 6.35 -1.85 -17.41
CA ASN A 1 7.55 -2.23 -16.68
C ASN A 1 7.64 -1.58 -15.30
N CYS A 2 6.69 -1.94 -14.42
CA CYS A 2 6.70 -1.46 -13.05
C CYS A 2 7.38 -2.47 -12.13
N ARG A 3 7.99 -1.97 -11.06
CA ARG A 3 8.58 -2.80 -10.01
C ARG A 3 7.67 -2.79 -8.80
N ILE A 4 7.37 -3.96 -8.26
CA ILE A 4 6.52 -4.09 -7.10
C ILE A 4 7.39 -4.30 -5.86
N TYR A 5 7.23 -3.39 -4.90
CA TYR A 5 7.89 -3.47 -3.60
C TYR A 5 6.80 -3.80 -2.58
N SER A 6 6.87 -4.99 -2.00
CA SER A 6 5.85 -5.41 -1.05
C SER A 6 6.49 -6.05 0.17
N GLY A 7 5.80 -5.95 1.29
CA GLY A 7 6.28 -6.59 2.50
C GLY A 7 5.55 -6.14 3.74
N LEU A 8 5.85 -6.83 4.83
CA LEU A 8 5.35 -6.48 6.15
C LEU A 8 6.54 -6.09 7.01
N LEU A 9 6.41 -4.99 7.72
CA LEU A 9 7.43 -4.48 8.62
C LEU A 9 6.99 -4.71 10.06
N GLU A 10 7.95 -4.85 10.96
CA GLU A 10 7.65 -5.06 12.37
C GLU A 10 7.53 -3.73 13.09
N GLU A 11 6.48 -3.59 13.90
CA GLU A 11 6.31 -2.46 14.83
C GLU A 11 6.59 -1.09 14.20
N THR A 12 6.10 -0.88 12.98
CA THR A 12 6.33 0.36 12.25
C THR A 12 5.05 1.19 12.21
N SER A 13 5.13 2.44 12.64
CA SER A 13 3.96 3.32 12.64
C SER A 13 3.51 3.67 11.23
N ALA A 14 2.26 4.10 11.10
CA ALA A 14 1.71 4.51 9.80
C ALA A 14 2.51 5.66 9.17
N ASP A 15 2.96 6.62 9.98
CA ASP A 15 3.76 7.73 9.48
C ASP A 15 5.09 7.25 8.90
N THR A 16 5.74 6.31 9.57
CA THR A 16 6.99 5.74 9.07
C THR A 16 6.78 4.96 7.79
N LEU A 17 5.69 4.20 7.70
CA LEU A 17 5.35 3.49 6.46
C LEU A 17 5.17 4.48 5.30
N LYS A 18 4.47 5.58 5.54
CA LYS A 18 4.27 6.61 4.51
C LYS A 18 5.62 7.20 4.06
N ASN A 19 6.52 7.46 5.00
CA ASN A 19 7.83 8.00 4.67
C ASN A 19 8.64 7.03 3.82
N ILE A 20 8.59 5.74 4.15
CA ILE A 20 9.27 4.71 3.37
C ILE A 20 8.71 4.68 1.94
N ALA A 21 7.39 4.71 1.81
CA ALA A 21 6.75 4.72 0.50
C ALA A 21 7.14 5.95 -0.32
N HIS A 22 7.19 7.12 0.31
CA HIS A 22 7.61 8.35 -0.37
C HIS A 22 9.05 8.25 -0.88
N GLN A 23 9.94 7.70 -0.07
CA GLN A 23 11.34 7.53 -0.48
C GLN A 23 11.46 6.61 -1.69
N ILE A 24 10.74 5.50 -1.68
CA ILE A 24 10.77 4.56 -2.81
C ILE A 24 10.19 5.21 -4.06
N ARG A 25 9.10 5.96 -3.92
CA ARG A 25 8.48 6.67 -5.04
C ARG A 25 9.46 7.67 -5.69
N GLN A 26 10.21 8.37 -4.87
CA GLN A 26 11.16 9.36 -5.37
C GLN A 26 12.38 8.70 -6.02
N THR A 27 12.78 7.54 -5.51
CA THR A 27 13.94 6.82 -6.04
C THR A 27 13.61 6.03 -7.30
N ASP A 28 12.39 5.47 -7.38
CA ASP A 28 11.97 4.65 -8.51
C ASP A 28 10.59 5.10 -8.98
N SER A 29 10.55 5.83 -10.09
CA SER A 29 9.30 6.36 -10.64
C SER A 29 8.37 5.27 -11.19
N SER A 30 8.90 4.07 -11.43
CA SER A 30 8.10 2.92 -11.88
C SER A 30 7.69 2.01 -10.73
N SER A 31 7.77 2.49 -9.49
CA SER A 31 7.49 1.65 -8.32
C SER A 31 6.00 1.51 -8.04
N ILE A 32 5.63 0.32 -7.58
CA ILE A 32 4.35 0.04 -6.95
C ILE A 32 4.68 -0.47 -5.55
N ILE A 33 4.25 0.24 -4.52
CA ILE A 33 4.63 -0.08 -3.14
C ILE A 33 3.39 -0.54 -2.38
N VAL A 34 3.49 -1.72 -1.76
CA VAL A 34 2.44 -2.26 -0.89
C VAL A 34 3.12 -2.73 0.39
N ILE A 35 3.04 -1.94 1.44
CA ILE A 35 3.68 -2.27 2.70
C ILE A 35 2.70 -2.11 3.85
N GLY A 36 2.89 -2.91 4.88
CA GLY A 36 2.04 -2.87 6.06
C GLY A 36 2.79 -3.24 7.31
N SER A 37 2.20 -2.90 8.44
CA SER A 37 2.77 -3.22 9.75
C SER A 37 1.68 -3.29 10.81
N ALA A 38 1.90 -4.19 11.78
CA ALA A 38 1.13 -4.20 13.01
C ALA A 38 1.88 -3.34 14.02
N TYR A 39 1.22 -2.32 14.55
CA TYR A 39 1.83 -1.39 15.51
C TYR A 39 0.84 -1.10 16.61
N GLU A 40 1.22 -1.38 17.84
CA GLU A 40 0.36 -1.20 19.01
C GLU A 40 -1.01 -1.88 18.88
N GLY A 41 -1.00 -3.10 18.32
CA GLY A 41 -2.22 -3.91 18.17
C GLY A 41 -3.11 -3.49 17.02
N LYS A 42 -2.68 -2.54 16.20
CA LYS A 42 -3.45 -2.07 15.04
C LYS A 42 -2.71 -2.37 13.75
N ALA A 43 -3.48 -2.53 12.68
CA ALA A 43 -2.91 -2.74 11.35
C ALA A 43 -2.81 -1.43 10.62
N SER A 44 -1.70 -1.23 9.92
CA SER A 44 -1.51 -0.10 9.00
C SER A 44 -1.05 -0.62 7.66
N LEU A 45 -1.56 -0.02 6.59
CA LEU A 45 -1.27 -0.44 5.22
C LEU A 45 -1.07 0.79 4.35
N VAL A 46 -0.08 0.75 3.49
CA VAL A 46 0.20 1.85 2.56
C VAL A 46 0.38 1.29 1.17
N VAL A 47 -0.29 1.90 0.20
CA VAL A 47 -0.07 1.62 -1.22
C VAL A 47 0.42 2.92 -1.87
N GLY A 48 1.57 2.86 -2.51
CA GLY A 48 2.16 4.00 -3.18
C GLY A 48 2.53 3.67 -4.62
N LEU A 49 2.53 4.70 -5.46
CA LEU A 49 2.90 4.59 -6.87
C LEU A 49 3.91 5.66 -7.20
N GLY A 50 5.00 5.28 -7.87
CA GLY A 50 5.94 6.25 -8.42
C GLY A 50 5.28 7.08 -9.50
N ASN A 51 5.91 8.19 -9.88
CA ASN A 51 5.30 9.14 -10.81
C ASN A 51 4.94 8.51 -12.16
N GLN A 52 5.78 7.64 -12.70
CA GLN A 52 5.47 6.98 -13.96
C GLN A 52 4.35 5.96 -13.80
N ALA A 53 4.36 5.20 -12.71
CA ALA A 53 3.31 4.22 -12.45
C ALA A 53 1.96 4.92 -12.28
N ALA A 54 1.92 6.01 -11.52
CA ALA A 54 0.71 6.78 -11.31
C ALA A 54 0.22 7.44 -12.61
N GLY A 55 1.15 7.91 -13.43
CA GLY A 55 0.83 8.59 -14.67
C GLY A 55 0.35 7.67 -15.80
N SER A 56 0.48 6.35 -15.63
CA SER A 56 0.04 5.40 -16.64
C SER A 56 -1.48 5.42 -16.88
N GLY A 57 -2.24 5.88 -15.88
CA GLY A 57 -3.69 5.89 -15.95
C GLY A 57 -4.34 4.55 -15.62
N HIS A 58 -3.56 3.49 -15.45
CA HIS A 58 -4.07 2.16 -15.16
C HIS A 58 -4.10 1.83 -13.68
N LEU A 59 -3.29 2.52 -12.88
CA LEU A 59 -3.13 2.23 -11.47
C LEU A 59 -3.71 3.34 -10.62
N ASN A 60 -4.33 2.97 -9.50
CA ASN A 60 -4.88 3.92 -8.55
C ASN A 60 -4.73 3.36 -7.15
N ALA A 61 -3.91 4.02 -6.33
CA ALA A 61 -3.62 3.55 -4.98
C ALA A 61 -4.88 3.52 -4.10
N VAL A 62 -5.78 4.49 -4.28
CA VAL A 62 -7.02 4.54 -3.49
C VAL A 62 -7.91 3.34 -3.78
N GLU A 63 -8.04 2.95 -5.04
CA GLU A 63 -8.86 1.79 -5.40
C GLU A 63 -8.29 0.51 -4.78
N ILE A 64 -6.98 0.37 -4.81
CA ILE A 64 -6.33 -0.81 -4.22
C ILE A 64 -6.55 -0.82 -2.71
N ILE A 65 -6.31 0.30 -2.04
CA ILE A 65 -6.49 0.42 -0.60
C ILE A 65 -7.92 0.11 -0.18
N LYS A 66 -8.90 0.65 -0.88
CA LYS A 66 -10.30 0.42 -0.54
C LYS A 66 -10.71 -1.03 -0.72
N ALA A 67 -10.17 -1.69 -1.73
CA ALA A 67 -10.50 -3.09 -2.00
C ALA A 67 -9.94 -4.02 -0.92
N VAL A 68 -8.81 -3.69 -0.32
CA VAL A 68 -8.14 -4.59 0.64
C VAL A 68 -8.30 -4.16 2.10
N SER A 69 -8.85 -2.97 2.36
CA SER A 69 -8.97 -2.48 3.75
C SER A 69 -9.89 -3.37 4.60
N GLY A 70 -10.84 -4.05 3.99
CA GLY A 70 -11.70 -4.98 4.72
C GLY A 70 -10.94 -6.16 5.32
N GLU A 71 -9.81 -6.54 4.75
CA GLU A 71 -8.98 -7.63 5.26
C GLU A 71 -8.41 -7.32 6.65
N ILE A 72 -8.23 -6.05 6.96
CA ILE A 72 -7.70 -5.62 8.25
C ILE A 72 -8.79 -4.97 9.13
N ASN A 73 -10.06 -5.16 8.77
CA ASN A 73 -11.21 -4.58 9.47
C ASN A 73 -11.05 -3.06 9.62
N GLY A 74 -10.77 -2.40 8.52
CA GLY A 74 -10.54 -0.97 8.56
C GLY A 74 -11.02 -0.27 7.32
N GLY A 75 -10.58 0.95 7.18
CA GLY A 75 -10.89 1.77 6.02
C GLY A 75 -9.72 2.67 5.70
N GLY A 76 -9.75 3.22 4.52
CA GLY A 76 -8.66 4.08 4.11
C GLY A 76 -9.01 4.93 2.90
N GLY A 77 -8.05 5.69 2.49
CA GLY A 77 -8.15 6.58 1.34
C GLY A 77 -6.86 7.34 1.17
N GLY A 78 -6.88 8.36 0.34
CA GLY A 78 -5.71 9.18 0.09
C GLY A 78 -5.73 9.75 -1.30
N GLN A 79 -4.56 9.78 -1.92
CA GLN A 79 -4.39 10.29 -3.27
C GLN A 79 -4.22 9.12 -4.26
N PRO A 80 -4.47 9.36 -5.57
CA PRO A 80 -4.27 8.29 -6.55
C PRO A 80 -2.87 7.68 -6.56
N PHE A 81 -1.88 8.42 -6.10
CA PHE A 81 -0.48 7.97 -6.08
C PHE A 81 -0.02 7.47 -4.71
N LEU A 82 -0.77 7.72 -3.65
CA LEU A 82 -0.42 7.28 -2.30
C LEU A 82 -1.66 7.22 -1.42
N ALA A 83 -2.00 6.02 -0.98
CA ALA A 83 -3.16 5.80 -0.12
C ALA A 83 -2.77 4.98 1.09
N THR A 84 -3.49 5.18 2.19
CA THR A 84 -3.23 4.48 3.44
C THR A 84 -4.52 3.91 3.99
N ALA A 85 -4.40 2.84 4.76
CA ALA A 85 -5.52 2.27 5.50
C ALA A 85 -5.08 1.90 6.90
N GLY A 86 -6.01 1.99 7.84
CA GLY A 86 -5.79 1.55 9.20
C GLY A 86 -6.94 0.66 9.63
N GLY A 87 -6.66 -0.36 10.42
CA GLY A 87 -7.67 -1.29 10.85
C GLY A 87 -7.36 -1.94 12.18
N LYS A 88 -8.28 -2.76 12.66
CA LYS A 88 -8.18 -3.39 13.98
C LYS A 88 -7.72 -4.83 13.90
N ASN A 89 -7.50 -5.37 12.70
CA ASN A 89 -7.16 -6.78 12.52
C ASN A 89 -5.77 -6.94 11.88
N PRO A 90 -4.68 -6.92 12.68
CA PRO A 90 -3.34 -7.12 12.12
C PRO A 90 -3.14 -8.46 11.45
N GLU A 91 -3.91 -9.49 11.85
CA GLU A 91 -3.80 -10.82 11.25
C GLU A 91 -4.20 -10.83 9.78
N GLY A 92 -4.96 -9.85 9.32
CA GLY A 92 -5.35 -9.71 7.93
C GLY A 92 -4.29 -9.09 7.03
N LEU A 93 -3.20 -8.56 7.61
CA LEU A 93 -2.17 -7.88 6.82
C LEU A 93 -1.54 -8.74 5.73
N PRO A 94 -1.11 -9.99 6.00
CA PRO A 94 -0.52 -10.79 4.93
C PRO A 94 -1.47 -10.98 3.74
N GLY A 95 -2.73 -11.25 4.02
CA GLY A 95 -3.75 -11.38 2.98
C GLY A 95 -4.01 -10.08 2.24
N ALA A 96 -4.05 -8.96 2.97
CA ALA A 96 -4.25 -7.64 2.37
C ALA A 96 -3.11 -7.27 1.42
N VAL A 97 -1.87 -7.49 1.87
CA VAL A 97 -0.70 -7.21 1.03
C VAL A 97 -0.71 -8.09 -0.22
N ALA A 98 -0.94 -9.39 -0.07
CA ALA A 98 -0.97 -10.31 -1.20
C ALA A 98 -2.06 -9.91 -2.20
N ARG A 99 -3.25 -9.57 -1.71
CA ARG A 99 -4.36 -9.19 -2.58
C ARG A 99 -4.08 -7.87 -3.29
N ALA A 100 -3.48 -6.91 -2.60
CA ALA A 100 -3.12 -5.63 -3.20
C ALA A 100 -2.10 -5.81 -4.32
N VAL A 101 -1.11 -6.67 -4.13
CA VAL A 101 -0.13 -6.99 -5.16
C VAL A 101 -0.81 -7.63 -6.38
N GLU A 102 -1.73 -8.57 -6.14
CA GLU A 102 -2.48 -9.19 -7.22
C GLU A 102 -3.31 -8.17 -8.01
N MET A 103 -3.97 -7.25 -7.31
CA MET A 103 -4.75 -6.22 -7.96
C MET A 103 -3.87 -5.30 -8.80
N ALA A 104 -2.72 -4.92 -8.28
CA ALA A 104 -1.78 -4.07 -9.02
C ALA A 104 -1.32 -4.76 -10.30
N LYS A 105 -1.02 -6.05 -10.23
CA LYS A 105 -0.62 -6.82 -11.41
C LYS A 105 -1.72 -6.85 -12.47
N LYS A 106 -2.97 -6.96 -12.04
CA LYS A 106 -4.10 -7.00 -12.98
C LYS A 106 -4.37 -5.64 -13.61
N MET A 107 -4.03 -4.56 -12.93
CA MET A 107 -4.21 -3.21 -13.44
C MET A 107 -3.12 -2.81 -14.45
N LEU A 108 -2.02 -3.53 -14.46
CA LEU A 108 -0.96 -3.30 -15.42
C LEU A 108 -1.38 -3.86 -16.79
#